data_949b9ad3a0b710094e8d09cb7bbca940
#
_entry.id   949b9ad3a0b710094e8d09cb7bbca940
#
_cell.length_a   1.000
_cell.length_b   1.000
_cell.length_c   1.000
_cell.angle_alpha   90.00
_cell.angle_beta   90.00
_cell.angle_gamma   90.00
#
_symmetry.space_group_name_H-M   'P 1'
#
loop_
_entity.id
_entity.type
_entity.pdbx_description
1 polymer ?
#
loop_
_entity_poly.entity_id
_entity_poly.type
_entity_poly.pdbx_seq_one_letter_code
_entity_poly.pdbx_strand_id
1 'polypeptide(L)'
;MKKFFLIIRNNYQKIFKGFLFILATALLVWIFPQEGKFKYEFQKGKPWLHDDLYAPFDFSLYKLEEDLAREKEVSVQGLPLYFRYLDADSLLIEEQLEPEFIRHWEANVPDSLDNAGYRKRNLDAFREIYYLFLDRGIIDMVPEIEGLPGEYPILVIRDNIADEYDLEDLLTLNTAYELLQEKLSEKENVATDVLSTLLVRFMEQNVVYDAEKTSLEREAVLAAISPVYGLVQEGERIISKGELINTERYMVLHSLRANYELELGGSETYDVILAGQVLLIAISMTVLLLFFIYFRR
;
A
#
# COMPACT_ATOMS: atom_id res chain seq x y z
N MET A 1 41.10 -38.68 -24.91
CA MET A 1 41.91 -37.46 -25.04
C MET A 1 42.86 -37.48 -26.27
N LYS A 2 43.65 -38.53 -26.56
CA LYS A 2 44.60 -38.56 -27.69
C LYS A 2 43.95 -38.37 -29.07
N LYS A 3 42.74 -38.92 -29.34
CA LYS A 3 42.02 -38.74 -30.61
C LYS A 3 41.56 -37.30 -30.86
N PHE A 4 41.18 -36.54 -29.81
CA PHE A 4 40.79 -35.15 -29.90
C PHE A 4 41.97 -34.25 -30.29
N PHE A 5 43.13 -34.45 -29.68
CA PHE A 5 44.37 -33.73 -30.00
C PHE A 5 44.86 -34.01 -31.46
N LEU A 6 44.69 -35.23 -31.96
CA LEU A 6 45.03 -35.57 -33.34
C LEU A 6 44.11 -34.90 -34.37
N ILE A 7 42.82 -34.78 -34.07
CA ILE A 7 41.84 -34.07 -34.92
C ILE A 7 42.16 -32.58 -34.98
N ILE A 8 42.49 -31.97 -33.86
CA ILE A 8 42.88 -30.55 -33.78
C ILE A 8 44.18 -30.30 -34.57
N ARG A 9 45.18 -31.17 -34.42
CA ARG A 9 46.47 -31.03 -35.10
C ARG A 9 46.34 -31.21 -36.62
N ASN A 10 45.44 -32.06 -37.08
CA ASN A 10 45.28 -32.32 -38.51
C ASN A 10 44.37 -31.28 -39.22
N ASN A 11 43.48 -30.59 -38.48
CA ASN A 11 42.55 -29.59 -39.00
C ASN A 11 42.81 -28.18 -38.45
N TYR A 12 43.97 -27.96 -37.86
CA TYR A 12 44.32 -26.71 -37.18
C TYR A 12 44.03 -25.47 -38.06
N GLN A 13 44.35 -25.49 -39.35
CA GLN A 13 44.09 -24.35 -40.24
C GLN A 13 42.60 -24.06 -40.46
N LYS A 14 41.74 -25.10 -40.50
CA LYS A 14 40.31 -24.94 -40.65
C LYS A 14 39.68 -24.45 -39.35
N ILE A 15 40.14 -24.98 -38.22
CA ILE A 15 39.70 -24.58 -36.88
C ILE A 15 40.11 -23.12 -36.62
N PHE A 16 41.34 -22.73 -36.94
CA PHE A 16 41.84 -21.37 -36.79
C PHE A 16 41.05 -20.37 -37.66
N LYS A 17 40.74 -20.72 -38.93
CA LYS A 17 39.88 -19.85 -39.77
C LYS A 17 38.48 -19.71 -39.23
N GLY A 18 37.87 -20.80 -38.72
CA GLY A 18 36.55 -20.76 -38.08
C GLY A 18 36.56 -19.90 -36.79
N PHE A 19 37.60 -20.05 -35.96
CA PHE A 19 37.78 -19.23 -34.78
C PHE A 19 37.93 -17.74 -35.13
N LEU A 20 38.75 -17.41 -36.13
CA LEU A 20 38.96 -16.03 -36.57
C LEU A 20 37.67 -15.41 -37.14
N PHE A 21 36.87 -16.22 -37.85
CA PHE A 21 35.54 -15.80 -38.33
C PHE A 21 34.58 -15.48 -37.20
N ILE A 22 34.48 -16.35 -36.20
CA ILE A 22 33.63 -16.17 -35.04
C ILE A 22 34.10 -14.94 -34.22
N LEU A 23 35.41 -14.81 -34.02
CA LEU A 23 36.00 -13.68 -33.30
C LEU A 23 35.73 -12.34 -34.01
N ALA A 24 35.88 -12.29 -35.32
CA ALA A 24 35.61 -11.11 -36.13
C ALA A 24 34.12 -10.75 -36.12
N THR A 25 33.24 -11.74 -36.21
CA THR A 25 31.78 -11.52 -36.10
C THR A 25 31.40 -11.00 -34.73
N ALA A 26 31.93 -11.60 -33.67
CA ALA A 26 31.68 -11.15 -32.29
C ALA A 26 32.17 -9.70 -32.04
N LEU A 27 33.34 -9.36 -32.58
CA LEU A 27 33.92 -8.03 -32.47
C LEU A 27 33.11 -6.98 -33.26
N LEU A 28 32.63 -7.33 -34.45
CA LEU A 28 31.73 -6.44 -35.21
C LEU A 28 30.40 -6.24 -34.53
N VAL A 29 29.78 -7.29 -33.97
CA VAL A 29 28.53 -7.18 -33.17
C VAL A 29 28.73 -6.30 -31.95
N TRP A 30 29.89 -6.42 -31.30
CA TRP A 30 30.19 -5.58 -30.10
C TRP A 30 30.37 -4.09 -30.43
N ILE A 31 30.92 -3.77 -31.62
CA ILE A 31 31.11 -2.38 -32.09
C ILE A 31 29.81 -1.77 -32.62
N PHE A 32 28.81 -2.60 -32.97
CA PHE A 32 27.56 -2.12 -33.51
C PHE A 32 26.82 -1.26 -32.47
N PRO A 33 26.23 -0.10 -32.89
CA PRO A 33 25.50 0.76 -31.97
C PRO A 33 24.37 0.00 -31.30
N GLN A 34 24.35 0.03 -29.98
CA GLN A 34 23.23 -0.51 -29.18
C GLN A 34 22.13 0.54 -29.18
N GLU A 35 21.22 0.48 -30.14
CA GLU A 35 20.04 1.32 -30.17
C GLU A 35 19.07 0.81 -29.08
N GLY A 36 18.42 1.74 -28.35
CA GLY A 36 17.48 1.42 -27.27
C GLY A 36 17.79 2.09 -25.94
N LYS A 37 18.94 2.76 -25.80
CA LYS A 37 19.23 3.57 -24.60
C LYS A 37 18.97 5.05 -24.89
N PHE A 38 18.33 5.69 -23.92
CA PHE A 38 18.18 7.15 -23.97
C PHE A 38 19.55 7.82 -24.00
N LYS A 39 19.84 8.52 -25.09
CA LYS A 39 21.23 8.99 -25.41
C LYS A 39 21.63 10.29 -24.73
N TYR A 40 20.68 10.97 -24.06
CA TYR A 40 20.95 12.28 -23.47
C TYR A 40 21.23 12.13 -21.97
N GLU A 41 22.33 12.73 -21.51
CA GLU A 41 22.60 12.92 -20.10
C GLU A 41 22.12 14.30 -19.66
N PHE A 42 21.37 14.37 -18.57
CA PHE A 42 20.82 15.61 -18.05
C PHE A 42 20.81 15.61 -16.52
N GLN A 43 20.88 16.79 -15.94
CA GLN A 43 20.84 17.00 -14.49
C GLN A 43 19.98 18.22 -14.18
N LYS A 44 19.15 18.11 -13.15
CA LYS A 44 18.36 19.23 -12.62
C LYS A 44 19.27 20.40 -12.22
N GLY A 45 18.88 21.60 -12.59
CA GLY A 45 19.63 22.83 -12.29
C GLY A 45 20.78 23.13 -13.25
N LYS A 46 21.02 22.31 -14.29
CA LYS A 46 22.00 22.56 -15.34
C LYS A 46 21.34 22.97 -16.65
N PRO A 47 22.05 23.72 -17.53
CA PRO A 47 21.53 24.02 -18.85
C PRO A 47 21.54 22.78 -19.74
N TRP A 48 20.55 22.68 -20.64
CA TRP A 48 20.49 21.68 -21.68
C TRP A 48 21.54 21.95 -22.76
N LEU A 49 22.49 21.04 -22.93
CA LEU A 49 23.64 21.23 -23.81
C LEU A 49 23.43 20.65 -25.22
N HIS A 50 22.35 19.93 -25.45
CA HIS A 50 22.02 19.34 -26.74
C HIS A 50 21.11 20.25 -27.55
N ASP A 51 20.81 19.88 -28.79
CA ASP A 51 19.86 20.62 -29.64
C ASP A 51 18.44 20.54 -29.08
N ASP A 52 17.52 21.33 -29.61
CA ASP A 52 16.13 21.35 -29.20
C ASP A 52 15.53 19.94 -29.22
N LEU A 53 14.91 19.53 -28.14
CA LEU A 53 14.31 18.20 -27.98
C LEU A 53 12.81 18.30 -28.07
N TYR A 54 12.26 17.48 -28.98
CA TYR A 54 10.82 17.31 -29.16
C TYR A 54 10.44 15.87 -28.77
N ALA A 55 9.19 15.68 -28.35
CA ALA A 55 8.65 14.37 -28.03
C ALA A 55 8.64 13.47 -29.28
N PRO A 56 9.35 12.34 -29.28
CA PRO A 56 9.43 11.46 -30.44
C PRO A 56 8.19 10.57 -30.61
N PHE A 57 7.36 10.45 -29.57
CA PHE A 57 6.10 9.72 -29.52
C PHE A 57 5.28 10.24 -28.34
N ASP A 58 4.01 9.84 -28.25
CA ASP A 58 3.17 10.13 -27.08
C ASP A 58 3.67 9.33 -25.85
N PHE A 59 3.89 10.01 -24.72
CA PHE A 59 4.34 9.33 -23.52
C PHE A 59 3.71 9.88 -22.25
N SER A 60 3.58 8.99 -21.25
CA SER A 60 3.05 9.36 -19.94
C SER A 60 4.04 10.18 -19.13
N LEU A 61 3.56 11.27 -18.54
CA LEU A 61 4.33 12.12 -17.64
C LEU A 61 4.23 11.56 -16.21
N TYR A 62 5.25 10.87 -15.75
CA TYR A 62 5.29 10.27 -14.42
C TYR A 62 5.60 11.30 -13.33
N LYS A 63 4.97 11.12 -12.18
CA LYS A 63 5.36 11.81 -10.95
C LYS A 63 6.76 11.35 -10.52
N LEU A 64 7.54 12.27 -9.94
CA LEU A 64 8.80 11.87 -9.31
C LEU A 64 8.51 10.98 -8.09
N GLU A 65 9.39 10.03 -7.81
CA GLU A 65 9.22 9.10 -6.70
C GLU A 65 9.01 9.82 -5.35
N GLU A 66 9.75 10.93 -5.13
CA GLU A 66 9.63 11.74 -3.91
C GLU A 66 8.24 12.40 -3.79
N ASP A 67 7.68 12.92 -4.91
CA ASP A 67 6.37 13.57 -4.93
C ASP A 67 5.26 12.54 -4.75
N LEU A 68 5.39 11.38 -5.40
CA LEU A 68 4.44 10.27 -5.26
C LEU A 68 4.46 9.70 -3.83
N ALA A 69 5.65 9.54 -3.23
CA ALA A 69 5.78 9.08 -1.85
C ALA A 69 5.15 10.07 -0.86
N ARG A 70 5.39 11.36 -1.05
CA ARG A 70 4.77 12.43 -0.22
C ARG A 70 3.24 12.45 -0.37
N GLU A 71 2.74 12.35 -1.60
CA GLU A 71 1.30 12.30 -1.86
C GLU A 71 0.65 11.09 -1.17
N LYS A 72 1.29 9.92 -1.26
CA LYS A 72 0.85 8.71 -0.55
C LYS A 72 0.84 8.88 0.96
N GLU A 73 1.88 9.46 1.52
CA GLU A 73 1.96 9.72 2.96
C GLU A 73 0.86 10.69 3.42
N VAL A 74 0.69 11.81 2.72
CA VAL A 74 -0.36 12.79 3.04
C VAL A 74 -1.76 12.21 2.89
N SER A 75 -1.99 11.38 1.88
CA SER A 75 -3.31 10.81 1.60
C SER A 75 -3.77 9.78 2.63
N VAL A 76 -2.85 9.18 3.38
CA VAL A 76 -3.20 8.24 4.46
C VAL A 76 -3.22 8.89 5.84
N GLN A 77 -2.73 10.15 5.96
CA GLN A 77 -2.80 10.88 7.22
C GLN A 77 -4.25 11.26 7.54
N GLY A 78 -4.68 10.91 8.74
CA GLY A 78 -6.03 11.24 9.20
C GLY A 78 -7.15 10.41 8.59
N LEU A 79 -6.81 9.29 7.90
CA LEU A 79 -7.84 8.33 7.50
C LEU A 79 -8.48 7.73 8.75
N PRO A 80 -9.82 7.64 8.79
CA PRO A 80 -10.51 7.07 9.93
C PRO A 80 -10.15 5.60 10.12
N LEU A 81 -10.07 5.17 11.37
CA LEU A 81 -9.93 3.77 11.73
C LEU A 81 -11.31 3.11 11.79
N TYR A 82 -11.41 1.89 11.32
CA TYR A 82 -12.67 1.14 11.30
C TYR A 82 -12.78 0.26 12.53
N PHE A 83 -13.95 0.33 13.15
CA PHE A 83 -14.36 -0.51 14.26
C PHE A 83 -15.65 -1.24 13.89
N ARG A 84 -15.90 -2.36 14.53
CA ARG A 84 -17.13 -3.14 14.36
C ARG A 84 -17.79 -3.33 15.70
N TYR A 85 -19.10 -3.04 15.73
CA TYR A 85 -19.93 -3.34 16.88
C TYR A 85 -20.25 -4.83 16.92
N LEU A 86 -20.11 -5.45 18.09
CA LEU A 86 -20.39 -6.87 18.30
C LEU A 86 -21.86 -7.05 18.71
N ASP A 87 -22.72 -7.26 17.74
CA ASP A 87 -24.15 -7.44 18.00
C ASP A 87 -24.54 -8.87 18.43
N ALA A 88 -23.63 -9.82 18.28
CA ALA A 88 -23.98 -11.25 18.27
C ALA A 88 -24.60 -11.78 19.57
N ASP A 89 -24.38 -11.11 20.70
CA ASP A 89 -24.83 -11.60 22.01
C ASP A 89 -25.79 -10.64 22.74
N SER A 90 -26.09 -9.47 22.16
CA SER A 90 -26.93 -8.45 22.83
C SER A 90 -28.31 -8.97 23.21
N LEU A 91 -28.96 -9.73 22.33
CA LEU A 91 -30.28 -10.34 22.61
C LEU A 91 -30.23 -11.40 23.71
N LEU A 92 -29.16 -12.24 23.72
CA LEU A 92 -28.99 -13.26 24.77
C LEU A 92 -28.65 -12.64 26.11
N ILE A 93 -27.85 -11.57 26.11
CA ILE A 93 -27.50 -10.83 27.30
C ILE A 93 -28.74 -10.09 27.83
N GLU A 94 -29.54 -9.49 26.95
CA GLU A 94 -30.78 -8.79 27.33
C GLU A 94 -31.77 -9.71 28.06
N GLU A 95 -31.95 -10.93 27.57
CA GLU A 95 -32.80 -11.96 28.21
C GLU A 95 -32.24 -12.40 29.57
N GLN A 96 -30.95 -12.31 29.80
CA GLN A 96 -30.26 -12.71 31.03
C GLN A 96 -30.11 -11.58 32.06
N LEU A 97 -30.24 -10.31 31.64
CA LEU A 97 -30.03 -9.15 32.52
C LEU A 97 -30.86 -9.19 33.79
N GLU A 98 -32.17 -9.36 33.66
CA GLU A 98 -33.09 -9.37 34.79
C GLU A 98 -32.92 -10.61 35.68
N PRO A 99 -32.80 -11.83 35.16
CA PRO A 99 -32.46 -13.00 35.97
C PRO A 99 -31.15 -12.87 36.74
N GLU A 100 -30.09 -12.35 36.08
CA GLU A 100 -28.79 -12.13 36.75
C GLU A 100 -28.86 -11.07 37.82
N PHE A 101 -29.60 -9.96 37.56
CA PHE A 101 -29.84 -8.93 38.57
C PHE A 101 -30.54 -9.54 39.79
N ILE A 102 -31.63 -10.29 39.58
CA ILE A 102 -32.39 -10.91 40.68
C ILE A 102 -31.49 -11.87 41.48
N ARG A 103 -30.75 -12.73 40.84
CA ARG A 103 -29.83 -13.67 41.49
C ARG A 103 -28.78 -12.94 42.36
N HIS A 104 -28.18 -11.88 41.78
CA HIS A 104 -27.16 -11.10 42.49
C HIS A 104 -27.76 -10.30 43.63
N TRP A 105 -28.96 -9.75 43.43
CA TRP A 105 -29.72 -9.00 44.42
C TRP A 105 -30.04 -9.85 45.64
N GLU A 106 -30.65 -11.01 45.44
CA GLU A 106 -31.02 -11.95 46.50
C GLU A 106 -29.81 -12.48 47.31
N ALA A 107 -28.65 -12.58 46.66
CA ALA A 107 -27.41 -12.99 47.31
C ALA A 107 -26.76 -11.90 48.17
N ASN A 108 -26.95 -10.63 47.87
CA ASN A 108 -26.17 -9.53 48.44
C ASN A 108 -26.98 -8.49 49.21
N VAL A 109 -28.33 -8.48 49.08
CA VAL A 109 -29.18 -7.54 49.78
C VAL A 109 -29.93 -8.25 50.93
N PRO A 110 -29.80 -7.79 52.18
CA PRO A 110 -30.54 -8.40 53.30
C PRO A 110 -32.05 -8.26 53.15
N ASP A 111 -32.81 -9.29 53.55
CA ASP A 111 -34.29 -9.33 53.48
C ASP A 111 -34.95 -8.13 54.18
N SER A 112 -34.31 -7.58 55.21
CA SER A 112 -34.78 -6.39 55.92
C SER A 112 -34.84 -5.12 55.13
N LEU A 113 -34.01 -5.04 54.08
CA LEU A 113 -33.92 -3.92 53.14
C LEU A 113 -34.65 -4.19 51.82
N ASP A 114 -34.91 -5.47 51.52
CA ASP A 114 -35.54 -5.88 50.26
C ASP A 114 -37.04 -5.64 50.27
N ASN A 115 -37.47 -4.53 49.69
CA ASN A 115 -38.83 -4.29 49.36
C ASN A 115 -39.03 -4.05 47.85
N ALA A 116 -40.22 -4.32 47.34
CA ALA A 116 -40.51 -4.26 45.92
C ALA A 116 -40.18 -2.91 45.26
N GLY A 117 -40.39 -1.81 45.96
CA GLY A 117 -40.06 -0.45 45.49
C GLY A 117 -38.57 -0.18 45.40
N TYR A 118 -37.81 -0.68 46.39
CA TYR A 118 -36.37 -0.56 46.42
C TYR A 118 -35.71 -1.44 45.35
N ARG A 119 -36.14 -2.69 45.25
CA ARG A 119 -35.67 -3.62 44.21
C ARG A 119 -35.92 -3.06 42.81
N LYS A 120 -37.15 -2.58 42.51
CA LYS A 120 -37.49 -2.02 41.20
C LYS A 120 -36.59 -0.81 40.85
N ARG A 121 -36.38 0.12 41.76
CA ARG A 121 -35.53 1.28 41.53
C ARG A 121 -34.10 0.92 41.23
N ASN A 122 -33.57 -0.10 41.89
CA ASN A 122 -32.23 -0.60 41.62
C ASN A 122 -32.15 -1.34 40.28
N LEU A 123 -33.17 -2.10 39.87
CA LEU A 123 -33.24 -2.72 38.55
C LEU A 123 -33.32 -1.68 37.43
N ASP A 124 -34.13 -0.61 37.63
CA ASP A 124 -34.23 0.48 36.66
C ASP A 124 -32.89 1.22 36.52
N ALA A 125 -32.19 1.48 37.63
CA ALA A 125 -30.86 2.09 37.62
C ALA A 125 -29.81 1.17 36.96
N PHE A 126 -29.85 -0.14 37.22
CA PHE A 126 -29.00 -1.12 36.58
C PHE A 126 -29.18 -1.13 35.05
N ARG A 127 -30.41 -1.19 34.58
CA ARG A 127 -30.75 -1.17 33.14
C ARG A 127 -30.28 0.11 32.48
N GLU A 128 -30.58 1.27 33.06
CA GLU A 128 -30.20 2.59 32.54
C GLU A 128 -28.68 2.69 32.30
N ILE A 129 -27.87 2.30 33.30
CA ILE A 129 -26.42 2.36 33.20
C ILE A 129 -25.89 1.30 32.21
N TYR A 130 -26.46 0.11 32.18
CA TYR A 130 -26.09 -0.93 31.25
C TYR A 130 -26.33 -0.50 29.79
N TYR A 131 -27.50 0.06 29.50
CA TYR A 131 -27.82 0.54 28.14
C TYR A 131 -26.95 1.75 27.73
N LEU A 132 -26.57 2.60 28.70
CA LEU A 132 -25.61 3.68 28.44
C LEU A 132 -24.26 3.13 27.94
N PHE A 133 -23.77 2.04 28.54
CA PHE A 133 -22.53 1.41 28.09
C PHE A 133 -22.66 0.75 26.71
N LEU A 134 -23.79 0.10 26.44
CA LEU A 134 -24.08 -0.44 25.13
C LEU A 134 -24.14 0.64 24.05
N ASP A 135 -24.77 1.75 24.33
CA ASP A 135 -24.94 2.83 23.36
C ASP A 135 -23.61 3.55 23.06
N ARG A 136 -22.85 3.86 24.11
CA ARG A 136 -21.55 4.50 23.94
C ARG A 136 -20.48 3.59 23.35
N GLY A 137 -20.53 2.31 23.59
CA GLY A 137 -19.55 1.33 23.16
C GLY A 137 -18.29 1.31 24.03
N ILE A 138 -17.81 0.10 24.31
CA ILE A 138 -16.59 -0.15 25.08
C ILE A 138 -15.55 -0.77 24.14
N ILE A 139 -14.40 -0.11 24.01
CA ILE A 139 -13.26 -0.56 23.20
C ILE A 139 -12.12 -1.07 24.09
N ASP A 140 -11.29 -1.93 23.51
CA ASP A 140 -9.98 -2.26 24.06
C ASP A 140 -8.90 -1.33 23.50
N MET A 141 -7.86 -1.06 24.29
CA MET A 141 -6.70 -0.29 23.84
C MET A 141 -5.84 -1.17 22.95
N VAL A 142 -5.90 -0.91 21.65
CA VAL A 142 -5.04 -1.57 20.65
C VAL A 142 -3.89 -0.63 20.23
N PRO A 143 -2.75 -1.17 19.78
CA PRO A 143 -1.59 -0.34 19.40
C PRO A 143 -1.89 0.76 18.39
N GLU A 144 -2.88 0.52 17.52
CA GLU A 144 -3.27 1.43 16.44
C GLU A 144 -3.91 2.72 16.92
N ILE A 145 -4.53 2.70 18.11
CA ILE A 145 -5.16 3.88 18.72
C ILE A 145 -4.33 4.47 19.87
N GLU A 146 -3.29 3.78 20.30
CA GLU A 146 -2.44 4.25 21.39
C GLU A 146 -1.72 5.56 21.02
N GLY A 147 -1.95 6.61 21.79
CA GLY A 147 -1.35 7.93 21.56
C GLY A 147 -2.05 8.81 20.50
N LEU A 148 -3.16 8.35 19.91
CA LEU A 148 -3.99 9.21 19.07
C LEU A 148 -4.72 10.25 19.92
N PRO A 149 -5.00 11.46 19.39
CA PRO A 149 -5.83 12.46 20.06
C PRO A 149 -7.27 11.96 20.21
N GLY A 150 -7.98 12.43 21.25
CA GLY A 150 -9.38 12.07 21.48
C GLY A 150 -10.31 12.40 20.31
N GLU A 151 -10.08 13.52 19.65
CA GLU A 151 -10.81 13.99 18.45
C GLU A 151 -10.42 13.24 17.15
N TYR A 152 -9.74 12.09 17.26
CA TYR A 152 -9.36 11.32 16.07
C TYR A 152 -10.60 10.62 15.49
N PRO A 153 -10.89 10.82 14.16
CA PRO A 153 -12.08 10.26 13.54
C PRO A 153 -12.00 8.75 13.41
N ILE A 154 -13.05 8.08 13.85
CA ILE A 154 -13.24 6.63 13.71
C ILE A 154 -14.59 6.34 13.06
N LEU A 155 -14.69 5.20 12.41
CA LEU A 155 -15.91 4.70 11.80
C LEU A 155 -16.33 3.40 12.50
N VAL A 156 -17.48 3.42 13.16
CA VAL A 156 -18.03 2.23 13.82
C VAL A 156 -19.12 1.62 12.94
N ILE A 157 -18.92 0.38 12.54
CA ILE A 157 -19.85 -0.37 11.70
C ILE A 157 -20.81 -1.14 12.59
N ARG A 158 -22.11 -0.82 12.46
CA ARG A 158 -23.23 -1.53 13.07
C ARG A 158 -24.25 -1.85 11.97
N ASP A 159 -24.71 -3.06 11.84
CA ASP A 159 -25.72 -3.48 10.82
C ASP A 159 -25.40 -3.03 9.38
N ASN A 160 -24.13 -3.09 8.98
CA ASN A 160 -23.61 -2.61 7.68
C ASN A 160 -23.72 -1.09 7.46
N ILE A 161 -23.99 -0.32 8.49
CA ILE A 161 -23.96 1.13 8.48
C ILE A 161 -22.68 1.57 9.22
N ALA A 162 -21.94 2.47 8.63
CA ALA A 162 -20.77 3.07 9.25
C ALA A 162 -21.12 4.48 9.74
N ASP A 163 -21.11 4.65 11.05
CA ASP A 163 -21.32 5.94 11.70
C ASP A 163 -19.98 6.52 12.13
N GLU A 164 -19.81 7.84 12.00
CA GLU A 164 -18.60 8.56 12.37
C GLU A 164 -18.67 8.98 13.82
N TYR A 165 -17.61 8.70 14.57
CA TYR A 165 -17.42 9.10 15.97
C TYR A 165 -16.02 9.68 16.14
N ASP A 166 -15.82 10.42 17.22
CA ASP A 166 -14.49 10.71 17.73
C ASP A 166 -14.03 9.59 18.67
N LEU A 167 -12.73 9.33 18.73
CA LEU A 167 -12.20 8.25 19.57
C LEU A 167 -12.61 8.41 21.04
N GLU A 168 -12.75 9.64 21.54
CA GLU A 168 -13.18 9.95 22.92
C GLU A 168 -14.68 9.71 23.19
N ASP A 169 -15.50 9.53 22.14
CA ASP A 169 -16.90 9.18 22.30
C ASP A 169 -17.07 7.74 22.80
N LEU A 170 -16.11 6.87 22.49
CA LEU A 170 -16.08 5.50 22.97
C LEU A 170 -15.43 5.39 24.36
N LEU A 171 -15.85 4.39 25.09
CA LEU A 171 -15.33 4.12 26.42
C LEU A 171 -14.21 3.08 26.39
N THR A 172 -13.14 3.30 27.11
CA THR A 172 -12.25 2.22 27.53
C THR A 172 -12.82 1.58 28.80
N LEU A 173 -12.33 0.40 29.20
CA LEU A 173 -12.75 -0.21 30.47
C LEU A 173 -12.51 0.72 31.68
N ASN A 174 -11.43 1.51 31.65
CA ASN A 174 -11.14 2.46 32.74
C ASN A 174 -12.13 3.64 32.76
N THR A 175 -12.38 4.27 31.60
CA THR A 175 -13.34 5.39 31.52
C THR A 175 -14.77 4.93 31.76
N ALA A 176 -15.11 3.68 31.35
CA ALA A 176 -16.39 3.07 31.64
C ALA A 176 -16.58 2.87 33.17
N TYR A 177 -15.52 2.46 33.88
CA TYR A 177 -15.55 2.33 35.33
C TYR A 177 -15.70 3.69 36.03
N GLU A 178 -15.00 4.70 35.58
CA GLU A 178 -15.14 6.07 36.09
C GLU A 178 -16.58 6.61 35.88
N LEU A 179 -17.12 6.43 34.67
CA LEU A 179 -18.49 6.80 34.36
C LEU A 179 -19.52 6.02 35.21
N LEU A 180 -19.27 4.73 35.46
CA LEU A 180 -20.09 3.92 36.35
C LEU A 180 -20.17 4.53 37.74
N GLN A 181 -19.03 4.92 38.32
CA GLN A 181 -18.98 5.51 39.65
C GLN A 181 -19.70 6.88 39.68
N GLU A 182 -19.51 7.70 38.66
CA GLU A 182 -20.22 8.96 38.49
C GLU A 182 -21.74 8.75 38.46
N LYS A 183 -22.21 7.87 37.56
CA LYS A 183 -23.65 7.62 37.37
C LYS A 183 -24.31 7.00 38.61
N LEU A 184 -23.61 6.12 39.34
CA LEU A 184 -24.12 5.57 40.57
C LEU A 184 -24.17 6.66 41.69
N SER A 185 -23.22 7.59 41.72
CA SER A 185 -23.21 8.68 42.70
C SER A 185 -24.34 9.67 42.50
N GLU A 186 -24.83 9.84 41.26
CA GLU A 186 -25.99 10.69 40.92
C GLU A 186 -27.34 10.10 41.40
N LYS A 187 -27.36 8.80 41.73
CA LYS A 187 -28.61 8.09 42.08
C LYS A 187 -28.83 8.09 43.60
N GLU A 188 -29.98 8.57 44.03
CA GLU A 188 -30.37 8.50 45.43
C GLU A 188 -31.09 7.16 45.74
N ASN A 189 -30.87 6.66 46.93
CA ASN A 189 -31.52 5.46 47.44
C ASN A 189 -31.33 4.21 46.54
N VAL A 190 -30.10 3.96 46.07
CA VAL A 190 -29.69 2.75 45.39
C VAL A 190 -28.61 1.99 46.18
N ALA A 191 -28.51 0.70 45.97
CA ALA A 191 -27.47 -0.16 46.55
C ALA A 191 -26.18 -0.07 45.70
N THR A 192 -25.44 1.05 45.82
CA THR A 192 -24.28 1.38 44.97
C THR A 192 -23.26 0.24 44.87
N ASP A 193 -22.88 -0.36 46.02
CA ASP A 193 -21.89 -1.43 46.04
C ASP A 193 -22.38 -2.68 45.31
N VAL A 194 -23.68 -3.04 45.47
CA VAL A 194 -24.29 -4.21 44.79
C VAL A 194 -24.37 -3.97 43.33
N LEU A 195 -24.85 -2.78 42.88
CA LEU A 195 -24.96 -2.43 41.48
C LEU A 195 -23.60 -2.31 40.79
N SER A 196 -22.63 -1.68 41.47
CA SER A 196 -21.26 -1.56 40.94
C SER A 196 -20.63 -2.93 40.66
N THR A 197 -20.72 -3.84 41.65
CA THR A 197 -20.19 -5.19 41.51
C THR A 197 -20.86 -5.96 40.36
N LEU A 198 -22.16 -5.81 40.18
CA LEU A 198 -22.89 -6.46 39.12
C LEU A 198 -22.57 -5.85 37.74
N LEU A 199 -22.61 -4.51 37.60
CA LEU A 199 -22.38 -3.79 36.36
C LEU A 199 -20.98 -4.07 35.81
N VAL A 200 -19.95 -4.12 36.65
CA VAL A 200 -18.57 -4.45 36.24
C VAL A 200 -18.51 -5.82 35.51
N ARG A 201 -19.37 -6.79 35.87
CA ARG A 201 -19.41 -8.09 35.18
C ARG A 201 -19.97 -8.02 33.75
N PHE A 202 -20.79 -7.00 33.48
CA PHE A 202 -21.39 -6.74 32.17
C PHE A 202 -20.64 -5.69 31.34
N MET A 203 -19.54 -5.13 31.89
CA MET A 203 -18.67 -4.20 31.20
C MET A 203 -17.68 -5.00 30.35
N GLU A 204 -18.16 -5.51 29.22
CA GLU A 204 -17.34 -6.21 28.25
C GLU A 204 -17.15 -5.36 27.00
N GLN A 205 -16.05 -5.59 26.30
CA GLN A 205 -15.77 -4.96 25.02
C GLN A 205 -16.86 -5.34 24.02
N ASN A 206 -17.54 -4.35 23.46
CA ASN A 206 -18.57 -4.55 22.44
C ASN A 206 -18.26 -3.80 21.11
N VAL A 207 -17.17 -3.05 21.07
CA VAL A 207 -16.65 -2.41 19.85
C VAL A 207 -15.21 -2.87 19.63
N VAL A 208 -14.93 -3.49 18.48
CA VAL A 208 -13.64 -4.11 18.17
C VAL A 208 -13.02 -3.44 16.96
N TYR A 209 -11.71 -3.18 17.01
CA TYR A 209 -10.95 -2.66 15.88
C TYR A 209 -11.00 -3.64 14.70
N ASP A 210 -11.38 -3.14 13.52
CA ASP A 210 -11.43 -3.90 12.28
C ASP A 210 -10.18 -3.61 11.43
N ALA A 211 -9.12 -4.35 11.72
CA ALA A 211 -7.84 -4.22 11.03
C ALA A 211 -7.95 -4.53 9.53
N GLU A 212 -8.79 -5.50 9.16
CA GLU A 212 -8.99 -5.88 7.75
C GLU A 212 -9.65 -4.75 6.97
N LYS A 213 -10.75 -4.21 7.49
CA LYS A 213 -11.46 -3.09 6.85
C LYS A 213 -10.59 -1.85 6.78
N THR A 214 -9.88 -1.52 7.86
CA THR A 214 -8.95 -0.37 7.90
C THR A 214 -7.84 -0.51 6.85
N SER A 215 -7.23 -1.70 6.71
CA SER A 215 -6.18 -1.93 5.72
C SER A 215 -6.71 -1.88 4.29
N LEU A 216 -7.88 -2.46 4.02
CA LEU A 216 -8.53 -2.42 2.70
C LEU A 216 -8.83 -0.99 2.25
N GLU A 217 -9.38 -0.15 3.13
CA GLU A 217 -9.66 1.25 2.80
C GLU A 217 -8.37 2.05 2.57
N ARG A 218 -7.36 1.82 3.41
CA ARG A 218 -6.04 2.43 3.21
C ARG A 218 -5.41 2.04 1.87
N GLU A 219 -5.47 0.76 1.52
CA GLU A 219 -4.98 0.27 0.23
C GLU A 219 -5.77 0.85 -0.94
N ALA A 220 -7.11 0.98 -0.82
CA ALA A 220 -7.94 1.60 -1.82
C ALA A 220 -7.56 3.07 -2.07
N VAL A 221 -7.33 3.85 -1.01
CA VAL A 221 -6.86 5.24 -1.11
C VAL A 221 -5.50 5.30 -1.80
N LEU A 222 -4.55 4.45 -1.42
CA LEU A 222 -3.22 4.38 -2.03
C LEU A 222 -3.27 3.96 -3.50
N ALA A 223 -4.15 3.02 -3.85
CA ALA A 223 -4.34 2.56 -5.23
C ALA A 223 -5.01 3.60 -6.12
N ALA A 224 -5.81 4.49 -5.56
CA ALA A 224 -6.44 5.59 -6.29
C ALA A 224 -5.46 6.70 -6.70
N ILE A 225 -4.27 6.75 -6.09
CA ILE A 225 -3.25 7.74 -6.42
C ILE A 225 -2.61 7.38 -7.76
N SER A 226 -2.87 8.21 -8.77
CA SER A 226 -2.26 8.04 -10.08
C SER A 226 -0.75 8.31 -10.04
N PRO A 227 0.10 7.41 -10.56
CA PRO A 227 1.53 7.68 -10.72
C PRO A 227 1.84 8.65 -11.87
N VAL A 228 0.81 9.06 -12.63
CA VAL A 228 0.94 9.87 -13.84
C VAL A 228 0.25 11.21 -13.64
N TYR A 229 0.92 12.30 -14.05
CA TYR A 229 0.33 13.64 -14.09
C TYR A 229 -0.50 13.90 -15.37
N GLY A 230 -0.10 13.29 -16.49
CA GLY A 230 -0.70 13.55 -17.78
C GLY A 230 0.04 12.88 -18.92
N LEU A 231 -0.15 13.40 -20.13
CA LEU A 231 0.41 12.90 -21.38
C LEU A 231 1.16 14.04 -22.09
N VAL A 232 2.34 13.74 -22.62
CA VAL A 232 3.08 14.60 -23.55
C VAL A 232 2.85 14.05 -24.94
N GLN A 233 2.43 14.91 -25.89
CA GLN A 233 2.11 14.49 -27.26
C GLN A 233 3.34 14.48 -28.16
N GLU A 234 3.37 13.60 -29.16
CA GLU A 234 4.39 13.59 -30.20
C GLU A 234 4.53 14.96 -30.86
N GLY A 235 5.78 15.40 -31.06
CA GLY A 235 6.09 16.70 -31.64
C GLY A 235 6.01 17.88 -30.66
N GLU A 236 5.57 17.69 -29.42
CA GLU A 236 5.62 18.72 -28.39
C GLU A 236 7.07 19.04 -28.02
N ARG A 237 7.39 20.34 -27.91
CA ARG A 237 8.73 20.78 -27.54
C ARG A 237 8.96 20.61 -26.04
N ILE A 238 9.91 19.74 -25.70
CA ILE A 238 10.26 19.42 -24.30
C ILE A 238 11.22 20.47 -23.74
N ILE A 239 12.34 20.77 -24.45
CA ILE A 239 13.36 21.70 -23.98
C ILE A 239 14.19 22.23 -25.15
N SER A 240 14.62 23.51 -25.06
CA SER A 240 15.47 24.14 -26.06
C SER A 240 16.94 24.13 -25.61
N LYS A 241 17.84 24.22 -26.59
CA LYS A 241 19.29 24.35 -26.36
C LYS A 241 19.62 25.55 -25.48
N GLY A 242 20.35 25.32 -24.41
CA GLY A 242 20.75 26.34 -23.43
C GLY A 242 19.69 26.63 -22.36
N GLU A 243 18.47 26.09 -22.48
CA GLU A 243 17.42 26.23 -21.47
C GLU A 243 17.81 25.53 -20.16
N LEU A 244 17.49 26.16 -19.02
CA LEU A 244 17.77 25.57 -17.71
C LEU A 244 16.80 24.43 -17.42
N ILE A 245 17.32 23.28 -17.00
CA ILE A 245 16.52 22.13 -16.59
C ILE A 245 15.97 22.38 -15.18
N ASN A 246 14.80 23.02 -15.12
CA ASN A 246 14.04 23.20 -13.89
C ASN A 246 13.37 21.89 -13.47
N THR A 247 12.60 21.89 -12.38
CA THR A 247 11.92 20.67 -11.86
C THR A 247 10.95 20.10 -12.87
N GLU A 248 10.17 20.93 -13.54
CA GLU A 248 9.17 20.52 -14.53
C GLU A 248 9.85 19.86 -15.75
N ARG A 249 10.88 20.53 -16.32
CA ARG A 249 11.64 19.99 -17.46
C ARG A 249 12.38 18.70 -17.09
N TYR A 250 12.89 18.62 -15.85
CA TYR A 250 13.51 17.41 -15.35
C TYR A 250 12.52 16.24 -15.31
N MET A 251 11.29 16.48 -14.82
CA MET A 251 10.24 15.47 -14.74
C MET A 251 9.83 14.96 -16.14
N VAL A 252 9.68 15.87 -17.11
CA VAL A 252 9.38 15.51 -18.50
C VAL A 252 10.50 14.69 -19.12
N LEU A 253 11.76 15.11 -18.96
CA LEU A 253 12.93 14.38 -19.47
C LEU A 253 13.09 13.00 -18.82
N HIS A 254 12.84 12.90 -17.50
CA HIS A 254 12.88 11.66 -16.76
C HIS A 254 11.79 10.69 -17.24
N SER A 255 10.58 11.22 -17.46
CA SER A 255 9.44 10.45 -17.97
C SER A 255 9.70 9.97 -19.40
N LEU A 256 10.24 10.84 -20.26
CA LEU A 256 10.64 10.47 -21.62
C LEU A 256 11.67 9.32 -21.59
N ARG A 257 12.69 9.44 -20.74
CA ARG A 257 13.70 8.40 -20.59
C ARG A 257 13.08 7.06 -20.17
N ALA A 258 12.22 7.07 -19.16
CA ALA A 258 11.55 5.86 -18.67
C ALA A 258 10.68 5.21 -19.76
N ASN A 259 9.87 6.00 -20.48
CA ASN A 259 9.04 5.48 -21.57
C ASN A 259 9.88 5.00 -22.76
N TYR A 260 10.98 5.71 -23.07
CA TYR A 260 11.91 5.31 -24.13
C TYR A 260 12.56 3.95 -23.84
N GLU A 261 12.98 3.74 -22.60
CA GLU A 261 13.55 2.47 -22.15
C GLU A 261 12.51 1.34 -22.11
N LEU A 262 11.23 1.65 -21.84
CA LEU A 262 10.13 0.66 -21.90
C LEU A 262 9.76 0.28 -23.35
N GLU A 263 9.63 1.23 -24.25
CA GLU A 263 9.20 0.98 -25.62
C GLU A 263 10.31 0.35 -26.48
N LEU A 264 11.54 0.86 -26.36
CA LEU A 264 12.67 0.46 -27.19
C LEU A 264 13.66 -0.48 -26.48
N GLY A 265 13.63 -0.50 -25.13
CA GLY A 265 14.50 -1.32 -24.28
C GLY A 265 13.88 -2.62 -23.78
N GLY A 266 12.67 -2.96 -24.20
CA GLY A 266 12.04 -4.25 -23.86
C GLY A 266 12.96 -5.40 -24.27
N SER A 267 13.25 -6.33 -23.33
CA SER A 267 14.20 -7.43 -23.54
C SER A 267 13.91 -8.23 -24.81
N GLU A 268 12.65 -8.43 -25.17
CA GLU A 268 12.24 -9.15 -26.38
C GLU A 268 12.61 -8.39 -27.67
N THR A 269 12.41 -7.08 -27.70
CA THR A 269 12.76 -6.23 -28.86
C THR A 269 14.27 -6.15 -29.03
N TYR A 270 15.00 -6.03 -27.94
CA TYR A 270 16.48 -6.01 -27.94
C TYR A 270 17.05 -7.33 -28.47
N ASP A 271 16.53 -8.47 -28.02
CA ASP A 271 16.97 -9.80 -28.46
C ASP A 271 16.70 -10.03 -29.94
N VAL A 272 15.57 -9.55 -30.47
CA VAL A 272 15.23 -9.65 -31.91
C VAL A 272 16.14 -8.74 -32.72
N ILE A 273 16.42 -7.52 -32.29
CA ILE A 273 17.35 -6.59 -32.97
C ILE A 273 18.76 -7.17 -32.97
N LEU A 274 19.24 -7.67 -31.83
CA LEU A 274 20.55 -8.28 -31.68
C LEU A 274 20.69 -9.55 -32.57
N ALA A 275 19.67 -10.41 -32.60
CA ALA A 275 19.62 -11.56 -33.46
C ALA A 275 19.68 -11.15 -34.97
N GLY A 276 18.94 -10.11 -35.35
CA GLY A 276 18.98 -9.56 -36.72
C GLY A 276 20.37 -9.00 -37.09
N GLN A 277 21.01 -8.28 -36.18
CA GLN A 277 22.39 -7.76 -36.40
C GLN A 277 23.40 -8.89 -36.54
N VAL A 278 23.35 -9.88 -35.64
CA VAL A 278 24.24 -11.08 -35.73
C VAL A 278 24.07 -11.78 -37.05
N LEU A 279 22.83 -12.00 -37.50
CA LEU A 279 22.51 -12.66 -38.74
C LEU A 279 23.03 -11.89 -39.97
N LEU A 280 22.81 -10.56 -40.01
CA LEU A 280 23.27 -9.69 -41.08
C LEU A 280 24.79 -9.68 -41.19
N ILE A 281 25.49 -9.51 -40.04
CA ILE A 281 26.96 -9.55 -40.01
C ILE A 281 27.48 -10.92 -40.39
N ALA A 282 26.87 -12.03 -39.94
CA ALA A 282 27.28 -13.38 -40.29
C ALA A 282 27.12 -13.66 -41.80
N ILE A 283 26.00 -13.22 -42.38
CA ILE A 283 25.78 -13.33 -43.85
C ILE A 283 26.82 -12.52 -44.60
N SER A 284 27.06 -11.27 -44.25
CA SER A 284 28.04 -10.39 -44.91
C SER A 284 29.44 -10.98 -44.84
N MET A 285 29.86 -11.47 -43.66
CA MET A 285 31.15 -12.11 -43.47
C MET A 285 31.26 -13.43 -44.25
N THR A 286 30.16 -14.20 -44.37
CA THR A 286 30.12 -15.44 -45.17
C THR A 286 30.30 -15.15 -46.64
N VAL A 287 29.61 -14.14 -47.18
CA VAL A 287 29.77 -13.71 -48.60
C VAL A 287 31.20 -13.28 -48.85
N LEU A 288 31.80 -12.52 -47.98
CA LEU A 288 33.19 -12.05 -48.09
C LEU A 288 34.18 -13.23 -48.03
N LEU A 289 33.94 -14.21 -47.17
CA LEU A 289 34.75 -15.42 -47.08
C LEU A 289 34.64 -16.28 -48.36
N LEU A 290 33.44 -16.45 -48.90
CA LEU A 290 33.20 -17.16 -50.17
C LEU A 290 33.87 -16.45 -51.35
N PHE A 291 33.80 -15.12 -51.38
CA PHE A 291 34.51 -14.31 -52.38
C PHE A 291 36.02 -14.57 -52.34
N PHE A 292 36.66 -14.54 -51.20
CA PHE A 292 38.07 -14.82 -51.05
C PHE A 292 38.45 -16.25 -51.41
N ILE A 293 37.60 -17.24 -51.14
CA ILE A 293 37.86 -18.65 -51.51
C ILE A 293 37.73 -18.83 -53.02
N TYR A 294 36.73 -18.21 -53.67
CA TYR A 294 36.43 -18.41 -55.05
C TYR A 294 37.34 -17.60 -56.00
N PHE A 295 37.69 -16.37 -55.60
CA PHE A 295 38.51 -15.47 -56.43
C PHE A 295 40.00 -15.46 -56.08
N ARG A 296 40.42 -16.24 -55.06
CA ARG A 296 41.84 -16.43 -54.79
C ARG A 296 42.46 -17.45 -55.74
N ARG A 297 42.96 -16.97 -56.89
CA ARG A 297 43.88 -17.69 -57.73
C ARG A 297 45.33 -17.48 -57.28
#